data_0c88e1fe396bdcadabd8b9b8b90e0450
#
_entry.id   0c88e1fe396bdcadabd8b9b8b90e0450
#
_cell.length_a   1.000
_cell.length_b   1.000
_cell.length_c   1.000
_cell.angle_alpha   90.00
_cell.angle_beta   90.00
_cell.angle_gamma   90.00
#
_symmetry.space_group_name_H-M   'P 1'
#
loop_
_entity.id
_entity.type
_entity.pdbx_description
1 polymer ?
#
loop_
_entity_poly.entity_id
_entity_poly.type
_entity_poly.pdbx_seq_one_letter_code
_entity_poly.pdbx_strand_id
1 'polypeptide(L)'
;GNKDWAYYLLSQIFVVFSFFIIFKFSQEFYKNKIYGFFSVLILEGIYFYNYTTPEFNVYISELPFWTLTVYFSYKAFFRNYFKDWFLLGFFGAIGILSHYLFSYLLLSVSFFFIYTFFKNKKFNFKAIIALEVFIIVMIPHLIWLVENNFVTISYGLHRTGTGVNSKELIDHVIY
;
A
#
# COMPACT_ATOMS: atom_id res chain seq x y z
N GLY A 1 16.35 -25.47 -9.42
CA GLY A 1 17.64 -24.86 -9.56
C GLY A 1 17.56 -23.40 -9.20
N ASN A 2 18.46 -22.92 -8.37
CA ASN A 2 18.56 -21.53 -7.94
C ASN A 2 18.76 -20.63 -9.16
N LYS A 3 17.70 -19.89 -9.50
CA LYS A 3 17.76 -18.87 -10.56
C LYS A 3 17.62 -17.50 -9.89
N ASP A 4 18.66 -17.06 -9.23
CA ASP A 4 18.69 -15.78 -8.50
C ASP A 4 18.31 -14.59 -9.38
N TRP A 5 18.68 -14.65 -10.68
CA TRP A 5 18.31 -13.63 -11.65
C TRP A 5 16.79 -13.37 -11.74
N ALA A 6 15.96 -14.39 -11.48
CA ALA A 6 14.52 -14.26 -11.55
C ALA A 6 13.97 -13.36 -10.42
N TYR A 7 14.57 -13.44 -9.23
CA TYR A 7 14.22 -12.57 -8.10
C TYR A 7 14.63 -11.13 -8.37
N TYR A 8 15.82 -10.91 -8.91
CA TYR A 8 16.27 -9.58 -9.30
C TYR A 8 15.39 -8.99 -10.41
N LEU A 9 15.06 -9.79 -11.42
CA LEU A 9 14.17 -9.34 -12.50
C LEU A 9 12.79 -8.97 -11.97
N LEU A 10 12.21 -9.81 -11.10
CA LEU A 10 10.90 -9.55 -10.48
C LEU A 10 10.92 -8.23 -9.69
N SER A 11 11.95 -8.02 -8.88
CA SER A 11 12.13 -6.78 -8.14
C SER A 11 12.15 -5.57 -9.07
N GLN A 12 12.97 -5.61 -10.13
CA GLN A 12 13.08 -4.50 -11.08
C GLN A 12 11.75 -4.24 -11.83
N ILE A 13 10.97 -5.28 -12.15
CA ILE A 13 9.65 -5.11 -12.76
C ILE A 13 8.73 -4.31 -11.80
N PHE A 14 8.70 -4.63 -10.52
CA PHE A 14 7.87 -3.94 -9.54
C PHE A 14 8.28 -2.48 -9.35
N VAL A 15 9.59 -2.21 -9.28
CA VAL A 15 10.12 -0.84 -9.16
C VAL A 15 9.81 -0.01 -10.41
N VAL A 16 10.13 -0.53 -11.60
CA VAL A 16 9.90 0.17 -12.88
C VAL A 16 8.40 0.42 -13.09
N PHE A 17 7.55 -0.54 -12.76
CA PHE A 17 6.11 -0.36 -12.82
C PHE A 17 5.63 0.74 -11.87
N SER A 18 6.15 0.78 -10.65
CA SER A 18 5.85 1.85 -9.69
C SER A 18 6.26 3.22 -10.23
N PHE A 19 7.46 3.35 -10.80
CA PHE A 19 7.92 4.58 -11.44
C PHE A 19 7.05 4.99 -12.63
N PHE A 20 6.59 4.03 -13.43
CA PHE A 20 5.64 4.30 -14.51
C PHE A 20 4.31 4.89 -13.98
N ILE A 21 3.77 4.35 -12.88
CA ILE A 21 2.54 4.89 -12.27
C ILE A 21 2.77 6.30 -11.73
N ILE A 22 3.91 6.57 -11.09
CA ILE A 22 4.27 7.90 -10.60
C ILE A 22 4.44 8.89 -11.75
N PHE A 23 5.08 8.47 -12.85
CA PHE A 23 5.12 9.28 -14.06
C PHE A 23 3.71 9.62 -14.55
N LYS A 24 2.80 8.65 -14.61
CA LYS A 24 1.39 8.87 -14.97
C LYS A 24 0.67 9.78 -13.99
N PHE A 25 0.91 9.62 -12.69
CA PHE A 25 0.31 10.44 -11.65
C PHE A 25 0.75 11.91 -11.74
N SER A 26 2.01 12.16 -12.04
CA SER A 26 2.49 13.53 -12.23
C SER A 26 1.81 14.25 -13.41
N GLN A 27 1.38 13.50 -14.45
CA GLN A 27 0.64 14.07 -15.59
C GLN A 27 -0.77 14.55 -15.24
N GLU A 28 -1.30 14.17 -14.06
CA GLU A 28 -2.56 14.74 -13.56
C GLU A 28 -2.41 16.22 -13.15
N PHE A 29 -1.20 16.63 -12.79
CA PHE A 29 -0.88 17.99 -12.35
C PHE A 29 -0.20 18.82 -13.44
N TYR A 30 0.63 18.18 -14.26
CA TYR A 30 1.49 18.85 -15.23
C TYR A 30 1.29 18.28 -16.64
N LYS A 31 1.00 19.16 -17.60
CA LYS A 31 0.84 18.76 -19.02
C LYS A 31 2.18 18.37 -19.68
N ASN A 32 3.29 18.99 -19.25
CA ASN A 32 4.60 18.71 -19.81
C ASN A 32 5.19 17.44 -19.16
N LYS A 33 5.50 16.46 -20.01
CA LYS A 33 6.07 15.16 -19.61
C LYS A 33 7.41 15.25 -18.88
N ILE A 34 8.13 16.36 -19.04
CA ILE A 34 9.41 16.57 -18.38
C ILE A 34 9.27 16.57 -16.84
N TYR A 35 8.16 17.08 -16.31
CA TYR A 35 7.89 17.04 -14.86
C TYR A 35 7.66 15.61 -14.36
N GLY A 36 7.04 14.75 -15.17
CA GLY A 36 6.92 13.33 -14.87
C GLY A 36 8.27 12.63 -14.80
N PHE A 37 9.16 12.95 -15.73
CA PHE A 37 10.51 12.44 -15.72
C PHE A 37 11.28 12.90 -14.48
N PHE A 38 11.23 14.18 -14.12
CA PHE A 38 11.84 14.68 -12.87
C PHE A 38 11.25 14.03 -11.61
N SER A 39 9.94 13.78 -11.57
CA SER A 39 9.32 13.09 -10.44
C SER A 39 9.91 11.68 -10.23
N VAL A 40 10.15 10.95 -11.32
CA VAL A 40 10.80 9.64 -11.27
C VAL A 40 12.27 9.76 -10.86
N LEU A 41 13.02 10.72 -11.40
CA LEU A 41 14.43 10.95 -11.04
C LEU A 41 14.60 11.29 -9.55
N ILE A 42 13.70 12.10 -9.00
CA ILE A 42 13.73 12.42 -7.55
C ILE A 42 13.56 11.16 -6.72
N LEU A 43 12.65 10.27 -7.11
CA LEU A 43 12.45 9.00 -6.40
C LEU A 43 13.64 8.05 -6.56
N GLU A 44 14.19 7.95 -7.76
CA GLU A 44 15.40 7.17 -8.02
C GLU A 44 16.58 7.65 -7.18
N GLY A 45 16.67 8.96 -6.91
CA GLY A 45 17.67 9.55 -6.02
C GLY A 45 17.50 9.18 -4.53
N ILE A 46 16.38 8.60 -4.13
CA ILE A 46 16.16 8.18 -2.75
C ILE A 46 16.75 6.78 -2.55
N TYR A 47 17.63 6.62 -1.55
CA TYR A 47 18.31 5.37 -1.21
C TYR A 47 17.39 4.13 -1.20
N PHE A 48 16.18 4.28 -0.66
CA PHE A 48 15.20 3.19 -0.57
C PHE A 48 14.74 2.67 -1.94
N TYR A 49 14.59 3.54 -2.94
CA TYR A 49 14.11 3.14 -4.28
C TYR A 49 15.22 2.71 -5.23
N ASN A 50 16.47 2.88 -4.85
CA ASN A 50 17.64 2.55 -5.64
C ASN A 50 18.44 1.40 -5.03
N TYR A 51 19.09 1.65 -3.89
CA TYR A 51 20.05 0.72 -3.33
C TYR A 51 19.44 -0.54 -2.68
N THR A 52 18.26 -0.42 -2.09
CA THR A 52 17.61 -1.54 -1.37
C THR A 52 16.69 -2.39 -2.24
N THR A 53 16.56 -2.07 -3.53
CA THR A 53 15.64 -2.75 -4.46
C THR A 53 16.19 -3.93 -5.24
N PRO A 54 17.49 -4.32 -5.23
CA PRO A 54 17.96 -5.47 -6.00
C PRO A 54 17.25 -6.77 -5.59
N GLU A 55 17.06 -7.01 -4.30
CA GLU A 55 16.46 -8.23 -3.79
C GLU A 55 14.94 -8.06 -3.62
N PHE A 56 14.17 -8.99 -4.18
CA PHE A 56 12.72 -9.01 -4.01
C PHE A 56 12.35 -9.34 -2.57
N ASN A 57 11.67 -8.43 -1.91
CA ASN A 57 11.21 -8.57 -0.54
C ASN A 57 9.79 -7.97 -0.38
N VAL A 58 9.25 -8.05 0.83
CA VAL A 58 7.88 -7.58 1.13
C VAL A 58 7.69 -6.10 0.82
N TYR A 59 8.69 -5.27 1.05
CA TYR A 59 8.62 -3.83 0.78
C TYR A 59 8.58 -3.53 -0.72
N ILE A 60 9.34 -4.28 -1.52
CA ILE A 60 9.30 -4.18 -2.98
C ILE A 60 7.96 -4.66 -3.52
N SER A 61 7.42 -5.74 -2.95
CA SER A 61 6.13 -6.28 -3.39
C SER A 61 4.97 -5.31 -3.18
N GLU A 62 5.01 -4.45 -2.17
CA GLU A 62 3.95 -3.47 -1.91
C GLU A 62 4.08 -2.16 -2.70
N LEU A 63 5.27 -1.81 -3.24
CA LEU A 63 5.51 -0.54 -3.96
C LEU A 63 4.47 -0.23 -5.06
N PRO A 64 4.15 -1.16 -5.99
CA PRO A 64 3.14 -0.91 -7.00
C PRO A 64 1.77 -0.59 -6.41
N PHE A 65 1.39 -1.27 -5.34
CA PHE A 65 0.09 -1.08 -4.70
C PHE A 65 0.02 0.25 -3.95
N TRP A 66 1.13 0.72 -3.35
CA TRP A 66 1.24 2.07 -2.81
C TRP A 66 0.97 3.11 -3.90
N THR A 67 1.68 3.04 -5.00
CA THR A 67 1.58 4.02 -6.09
C THR A 67 0.20 3.99 -6.74
N LEU A 68 -0.36 2.80 -6.98
CA LEU A 68 -1.70 2.63 -7.55
C LEU A 68 -2.79 3.13 -6.59
N THR A 69 -2.69 2.84 -5.29
CA THR A 69 -3.67 3.30 -4.30
C THR A 69 -3.66 4.80 -4.19
N VAL A 70 -2.50 5.46 -4.14
CA VAL A 70 -2.40 6.93 -4.15
C VAL A 70 -2.97 7.51 -5.44
N TYR A 71 -2.61 6.94 -6.59
CA TYR A 71 -3.10 7.40 -7.89
C TYR A 71 -4.62 7.29 -8.02
N PHE A 72 -5.20 6.14 -7.67
CA PHE A 72 -6.65 5.94 -7.74
C PHE A 72 -7.39 6.67 -6.63
N SER A 73 -6.80 6.90 -5.46
CA SER A 73 -7.36 7.81 -4.45
C SER A 73 -7.55 9.20 -5.05
N TYR A 74 -6.50 9.78 -5.65
CA TYR A 74 -6.61 11.07 -6.31
C TYR A 74 -7.73 11.07 -7.38
N LYS A 75 -7.75 10.09 -8.27
CA LYS A 75 -8.78 10.00 -9.33
C LYS A 75 -10.18 9.82 -8.77
N ALA A 76 -10.35 8.98 -7.76
CA ALA A 76 -11.63 8.75 -7.11
C ALA A 76 -12.19 10.05 -6.48
N PHE A 77 -11.33 10.83 -5.81
CA PHE A 77 -11.75 12.08 -5.17
C PHE A 77 -12.01 13.21 -6.16
N PHE A 78 -11.17 13.38 -7.18
CA PHE A 78 -11.24 14.54 -8.07
C PHE A 78 -12.00 14.28 -9.37
N ARG A 79 -11.93 13.06 -9.94
CA ARG A 79 -12.65 12.68 -11.17
C ARG A 79 -13.97 11.98 -10.89
N ASN A 80 -14.06 11.29 -9.75
CA ASN A 80 -15.27 10.64 -9.24
C ASN A 80 -15.92 9.64 -10.23
N TYR A 81 -15.14 8.90 -11.02
CA TYR A 81 -15.68 7.82 -11.85
C TYR A 81 -15.81 6.53 -11.04
N PHE A 82 -16.80 5.71 -11.35
CA PHE A 82 -17.04 4.40 -10.72
C PHE A 82 -15.79 3.51 -10.71
N LYS A 83 -15.10 3.41 -11.85
CA LYS A 83 -13.89 2.60 -11.99
C LYS A 83 -12.75 3.04 -11.06
N ASP A 84 -12.64 4.33 -10.75
CA ASP A 84 -11.57 4.82 -9.91
C ASP A 84 -11.80 4.41 -8.44
N TRP A 85 -13.06 4.41 -7.98
CA TRP A 85 -13.44 3.89 -6.67
C TRP A 85 -13.28 2.36 -6.58
N PHE A 86 -13.67 1.64 -7.64
CA PHE A 86 -13.45 0.20 -7.73
C PHE A 86 -11.96 -0.15 -7.62
N LEU A 87 -11.09 0.51 -8.41
CA LEU A 87 -9.66 0.26 -8.42
C LEU A 87 -8.98 0.69 -7.11
N LEU A 88 -9.47 1.75 -6.44
CA LEU A 88 -9.02 2.13 -5.11
C LEU A 88 -9.25 1.01 -4.10
N GLY A 89 -10.45 0.44 -4.05
CA GLY A 89 -10.78 -0.68 -3.16
C GLY A 89 -9.96 -1.93 -3.47
N PHE A 90 -9.82 -2.26 -4.74
CA PHE A 90 -9.07 -3.43 -5.20
C PHE A 90 -7.59 -3.35 -4.86
N PHE A 91 -6.91 -2.26 -5.23
CA PHE A 91 -5.48 -2.10 -4.92
C PHE A 91 -5.22 -1.86 -3.43
N GLY A 92 -6.15 -1.22 -2.72
CA GLY A 92 -6.09 -1.10 -1.27
C GLY A 92 -6.09 -2.46 -0.58
N ALA A 93 -6.96 -3.39 -1.01
CA ALA A 93 -7.02 -4.73 -0.46
C ALA A 93 -5.75 -5.54 -0.76
N ILE A 94 -5.28 -5.52 -2.03
CA ILE A 94 -4.04 -6.24 -2.40
C ILE A 94 -2.83 -5.65 -1.65
N GLY A 95 -2.80 -4.35 -1.42
CA GLY A 95 -1.76 -3.71 -0.62
C GLY A 95 -1.69 -4.25 0.81
N ILE A 96 -2.83 -4.39 1.49
CA ILE A 96 -2.90 -5.03 2.82
C ILE A 96 -2.45 -6.49 2.77
N LEU A 97 -2.85 -7.24 1.73
CA LEU A 97 -2.43 -8.63 1.56
C LEU A 97 -0.92 -8.76 1.30
N SER A 98 -0.29 -7.75 0.73
CA SER A 98 1.16 -7.71 0.54
C SER A 98 1.90 -7.43 1.84
N HIS A 99 1.41 -6.47 2.64
CA HIS A 99 2.03 -6.09 3.90
C HIS A 99 1.06 -5.30 4.79
N TYR A 100 0.93 -5.70 6.06
CA TYR A 100 -0.03 -5.05 6.98
C TYR A 100 0.29 -3.58 7.29
N LEU A 101 1.55 -3.14 7.18
CA LEU A 101 1.90 -1.72 7.34
C LEU A 101 1.26 -0.83 6.26
N PHE A 102 0.79 -1.41 5.16
CA PHE A 102 -0.02 -0.70 4.16
C PHE A 102 -1.29 -0.06 4.75
N SER A 103 -1.74 -0.55 5.91
CA SER A 103 -2.86 0.03 6.66
C SER A 103 -2.68 1.51 6.98
N TYR A 104 -1.45 1.99 7.18
CA TYR A 104 -1.17 3.41 7.42
C TYR A 104 -1.56 4.30 6.22
N LEU A 105 -1.33 3.81 5.00
CA LEU A 105 -1.78 4.50 3.79
C LEU A 105 -3.31 4.53 3.73
N LEU A 106 -3.97 3.40 3.96
CA LEU A 106 -5.43 3.33 3.92
C LEU A 106 -6.08 4.19 5.00
N LEU A 107 -5.50 4.23 6.20
CA LEU A 107 -5.94 5.16 7.25
C LEU A 107 -5.83 6.61 6.78
N SER A 108 -4.71 7.00 6.17
CA SER A 108 -4.51 8.35 5.64
C SER A 108 -5.54 8.71 4.56
N VAL A 109 -5.82 7.79 3.63
CA VAL A 109 -6.87 7.95 2.60
C VAL A 109 -8.24 8.07 3.24
N SER A 110 -8.55 7.25 4.25
CA SER A 110 -9.81 7.28 4.98
C SER A 110 -9.99 8.61 5.75
N PHE A 111 -8.94 9.10 6.41
CA PHE A 111 -8.97 10.41 7.06
C PHE A 111 -9.22 11.54 6.07
N PHE A 112 -8.60 11.50 4.90
CA PHE A 112 -8.83 12.48 3.84
C PHE A 112 -10.29 12.43 3.34
N PHE A 113 -10.86 11.23 3.19
CA PHE A 113 -12.27 11.05 2.84
C PHE A 113 -13.20 11.66 3.90
N ILE A 114 -12.97 11.34 5.18
CA ILE A 114 -13.74 11.86 6.31
C ILE A 114 -13.65 13.40 6.38
N TYR A 115 -12.44 13.93 6.26
CA TYR A 115 -12.22 15.40 6.22
C TYR A 115 -13.02 16.05 5.08
N THR A 116 -12.96 15.48 3.89
CA THR A 116 -13.66 16.00 2.71
C THR A 116 -15.19 15.95 2.89
N PHE A 117 -15.68 14.88 3.52
CA PHE A 117 -17.10 14.75 3.88
C PHE A 117 -17.55 15.88 4.83
N PHE A 118 -16.83 16.10 5.92
CA PHE A 118 -17.20 17.17 6.89
C PHE A 118 -17.09 18.56 6.27
N LYS A 119 -16.06 18.82 5.46
CA LYS A 119 -15.86 20.10 4.79
C LYS A 119 -16.97 20.42 3.79
N ASN A 120 -17.34 19.47 2.96
CA ASN A 120 -18.29 19.67 1.87
C ASN A 120 -19.74 19.37 2.26
N LYS A 121 -19.97 18.75 3.43
CA LYS A 121 -21.28 18.28 3.92
C LYS A 121 -22.03 17.39 2.89
N LYS A 122 -21.28 16.71 2.02
CA LYS A 122 -21.83 15.84 0.97
C LYS A 122 -21.15 14.48 1.03
N PHE A 123 -21.94 13.43 1.24
CA PHE A 123 -21.44 12.06 1.20
C PHE A 123 -21.32 11.59 -0.25
N ASN A 124 -20.17 11.02 -0.59
CA ASN A 124 -19.97 10.43 -1.90
C ASN A 124 -20.30 8.93 -1.83
N PHE A 125 -21.50 8.56 -2.27
CA PHE A 125 -21.96 7.16 -2.27
C PHE A 125 -21.07 6.21 -3.06
N LYS A 126 -20.29 6.70 -4.03
CA LYS A 126 -19.35 5.85 -4.78
C LYS A 126 -18.19 5.35 -3.91
N ALA A 127 -17.92 5.98 -2.78
CA ALA A 127 -16.94 5.48 -1.82
C ALA A 127 -17.33 4.11 -1.22
N ILE A 128 -18.63 3.81 -1.19
CA ILE A 128 -19.14 2.50 -0.76
C ILE A 128 -18.59 1.40 -1.67
N ILE A 129 -18.46 1.68 -2.98
CA ILE A 129 -17.91 0.73 -3.96
C ILE A 129 -16.47 0.33 -3.58
N ALA A 130 -15.64 1.32 -3.19
CA ALA A 130 -14.28 1.02 -2.76
C ALA A 130 -14.26 0.12 -1.51
N LEU A 131 -15.16 0.39 -0.56
CA LEU A 131 -15.30 -0.41 0.65
C LEU A 131 -15.79 -1.83 0.35
N GLU A 132 -16.83 -1.96 -0.50
CA GLU A 132 -17.37 -3.27 -0.90
C GLU A 132 -16.32 -4.11 -1.61
N VAL A 133 -15.62 -3.54 -2.60
CA VAL A 133 -14.56 -4.25 -3.34
C VAL A 133 -13.43 -4.63 -2.39
N PHE A 134 -13.02 -3.73 -1.50
CA PHE A 134 -12.01 -4.03 -0.49
C PHE A 134 -12.40 -5.22 0.38
N ILE A 135 -13.62 -5.21 0.92
CA ILE A 135 -14.12 -6.31 1.76
C ILE A 135 -14.18 -7.62 0.97
N ILE A 136 -14.73 -7.62 -0.25
CA ILE A 136 -14.85 -8.81 -1.09
C ILE A 136 -13.48 -9.45 -1.34
N VAL A 137 -12.48 -8.65 -1.68
CA VAL A 137 -11.10 -9.15 -1.92
C VAL A 137 -10.47 -9.66 -0.62
N MET A 138 -10.81 -9.06 0.53
CA MET A 138 -10.28 -9.47 1.84
C MET A 138 -10.96 -10.71 2.42
N ILE A 139 -12.17 -11.08 1.99
CA ILE A 139 -12.92 -12.23 2.55
C ILE A 139 -12.08 -13.51 2.68
N PRO A 140 -11.38 -14.01 1.64
CA PRO A 140 -10.61 -15.25 1.76
C PRO A 140 -9.53 -15.16 2.84
N HIS A 141 -8.87 -14.01 2.95
CA HIS A 141 -7.86 -13.79 3.97
C HIS A 141 -8.46 -13.69 5.38
N LEU A 142 -9.62 -13.03 5.52
CA LEU A 142 -10.32 -12.94 6.81
C LEU A 142 -10.77 -14.32 7.29
N ILE A 143 -11.30 -15.17 6.41
CA ILE A 143 -11.65 -16.56 6.73
C ILE A 143 -10.40 -17.31 7.22
N TRP A 144 -9.31 -17.23 6.45
CA TRP A 144 -8.05 -17.86 6.81
C TRP A 144 -7.53 -17.38 8.18
N LEU A 145 -7.62 -16.08 8.50
CA LEU A 145 -7.21 -15.52 9.79
C LEU A 145 -7.99 -16.13 10.95
N VAL A 146 -9.32 -16.27 10.79
CA VAL A 146 -10.17 -16.88 11.82
C VAL A 146 -9.81 -18.35 12.03
N GLU A 147 -9.64 -19.11 10.93
CA GLU A 147 -9.27 -20.54 10.98
C GLU A 147 -7.88 -20.77 11.61
N ASN A 148 -6.96 -19.80 11.47
CA ASN A 148 -5.60 -19.88 12.00
C ASN A 148 -5.38 -19.06 13.28
N ASN A 149 -6.44 -18.75 14.04
CA ASN A 149 -6.37 -18.06 15.35
C ASN A 149 -5.58 -16.74 15.28
N PHE A 150 -5.72 -15.98 14.20
CA PHE A 150 -5.06 -14.66 13.98
C PHE A 150 -3.54 -14.70 14.14
N VAL A 151 -2.89 -15.80 13.76
CA VAL A 151 -1.46 -16.06 13.97
C VAL A 151 -0.57 -14.93 13.44
N THR A 152 -0.88 -14.33 12.27
CA THR A 152 -0.08 -13.25 11.69
C THR A 152 -0.19 -11.94 12.47
N ILE A 153 -1.36 -11.66 13.04
CA ILE A 153 -1.58 -10.48 13.90
C ILE A 153 -0.84 -10.67 15.21
N SER A 154 -0.99 -11.85 15.85
CA SER A 154 -0.29 -12.19 17.08
C SER A 154 1.23 -12.08 16.89
N TYR A 155 1.77 -12.62 15.78
CA TYR A 155 3.20 -12.49 15.46
C TYR A 155 3.63 -11.03 15.31
N GLY A 156 2.83 -10.22 14.61
CA GLY A 156 3.11 -8.79 14.45
C GLY A 156 3.16 -8.04 15.78
N LEU A 157 2.20 -8.31 16.68
CA LEU A 157 2.15 -7.71 18.02
C LEU A 157 3.33 -8.14 18.88
N HIS A 158 3.71 -9.42 18.86
CA HIS A 158 4.91 -9.89 19.55
C HIS A 158 6.18 -9.19 19.05
N ARG A 159 6.35 -9.04 17.74
CA ARG A 159 7.52 -8.41 17.16
C ARG A 159 7.62 -6.91 17.48
N THR A 160 6.50 -6.22 17.69
CA THR A 160 6.47 -4.80 18.07
C THR A 160 6.57 -4.57 19.57
N GLY A 161 6.71 -5.64 20.38
CA GLY A 161 6.81 -5.56 21.84
C GLY A 161 5.49 -5.29 22.57
N THR A 162 4.38 -5.14 21.84
CA THR A 162 3.06 -4.87 22.45
C THR A 162 2.37 -6.12 23.00
N GLY A 163 2.87 -7.32 22.65
CA GLY A 163 2.36 -8.61 23.12
C GLY A 163 3.20 -9.26 24.21
N VAL A 164 4.30 -8.63 24.64
CA VAL A 164 5.20 -9.18 25.67
C VAL A 164 4.73 -8.68 27.03
N ASN A 165 4.41 -9.60 27.93
CA ASN A 165 4.21 -9.27 29.35
C ASN A 165 5.47 -8.56 29.84
N SER A 166 5.29 -7.45 30.56
CA SER A 166 6.40 -6.66 31.11
C SER A 166 7.42 -7.48 31.93
N LYS A 167 7.07 -8.67 32.38
CA LYS A 167 7.98 -9.63 33.03
C LYS A 167 8.95 -10.30 32.05
N GLU A 168 8.52 -10.70 30.86
CA GLU A 168 9.40 -11.31 29.83
C GLU A 168 10.42 -10.31 29.25
N LEU A 169 10.04 -9.02 29.15
CA LEU A 169 10.95 -7.96 28.73
C LEU A 169 12.09 -7.76 29.74
N ILE A 170 11.81 -7.87 31.04
CA ILE A 170 12.81 -7.71 32.11
C ILE A 170 13.78 -8.90 32.11
N ASP A 171 13.28 -10.12 31.92
CA ASP A 171 14.09 -11.33 31.88
C ASP A 171 15.05 -11.39 30.67
N HIS A 172 14.64 -10.81 29.51
CA HIS A 172 15.53 -10.70 28.32
C HIS A 172 16.57 -9.58 28.37
N VAL A 173 16.45 -8.61 29.30
CA VAL A 173 17.40 -7.51 29.47
C VAL A 173 18.43 -7.81 30.55
N ILE A 174 18.19 -8.80 31.42
CA ILE A 174 19.04 -9.15 32.56
C ILE A 174 19.99 -10.35 32.27
N TYR A 175 19.81 -11.02 31.14
CA TYR A 175 20.68 -12.09 30.63
C TYR A 175 21.31 -11.67 29.31
#